data_4b80a25eceacc222a2b9d33101ca61e4
#
_entry.id   4b80a25eceacc222a2b9d33101ca61e4
#
_cell.length_a   1.000
_cell.length_b   1.000
_cell.length_c   1.000
_cell.angle_alpha   90.00
_cell.angle_beta   90.00
_cell.angle_gamma   90.00
#
_symmetry.space_group_name_H-M   'P 1'
#
loop_
_entity.id
_entity.type
_entity.pdbx_description
1 polymer ?
#
loop_
_entity_poly.entity_id
_entity_poly.type
_entity_poly.pdbx_seq_one_letter_code
_entity_poly.pdbx_strand_id
1 'polypeptide(L)'
;MDMQFLSKNTTTAEEIKKTRKRLGLTQKEFAELVGISKPTIERWETSENKITGPIATLLPLLTKDYLEQSRIPQKTKPLRMWYMFKDTPCTLIDVDDENQDVVIKNYINNFQFRAFGCNEHPTYKEYQELLESRCFPRSRDKMKLILKDMDFPFYDPYMIIKKTQGRMAEDYFWLKIEE
;
A
#
# COMPACT_ATOMS: atom_id res chain seq x y z
N MET A 1 -27.82 24.20 6.76
CA MET A 1 -27.66 24.19 5.28
C MET A 1 -27.48 22.73 4.88
N ASP A 2 -28.53 22.13 4.33
CA ASP A 2 -28.44 20.73 3.88
C ASP A 2 -27.63 20.67 2.58
N MET A 3 -26.50 20.01 2.62
CA MET A 3 -25.69 19.75 1.41
C MET A 3 -26.38 18.66 0.57
N GLN A 4 -26.74 19.01 -0.66
CA GLN A 4 -27.26 18.05 -1.63
C GLN A 4 -26.14 17.66 -2.60
N PHE A 5 -26.00 16.36 -2.84
CA PHE A 5 -25.00 15.82 -3.75
C PHE A 5 -25.66 15.28 -5.03
N LEU A 6 -25.12 15.64 -6.19
CA LEU A 6 -25.49 14.99 -7.44
C LEU A 6 -24.73 13.66 -7.53
N SER A 7 -25.44 12.54 -7.35
CA SER A 7 -24.86 11.20 -7.47
C SER A 7 -25.51 10.43 -8.62
N LYS A 8 -24.69 9.64 -9.34
CA LYS A 8 -25.19 8.69 -10.32
C LYS A 8 -25.56 7.40 -9.58
N ASN A 9 -26.86 7.14 -9.45
CA ASN A 9 -27.36 6.01 -8.66
C ASN A 9 -27.49 4.70 -9.45
N THR A 10 -27.40 4.76 -10.78
CA THR A 10 -27.53 3.59 -11.65
C THR A 10 -26.48 3.58 -12.76
N THR A 11 -26.09 2.38 -13.18
CA THR A 11 -25.24 2.14 -14.34
C THR A 11 -25.78 0.96 -15.15
N THR A 12 -25.18 0.70 -16.32
CA THR A 12 -25.57 -0.41 -17.20
C THR A 12 -24.43 -1.41 -17.35
N ALA A 13 -24.76 -2.64 -17.77
CA ALA A 13 -23.78 -3.66 -18.11
C ALA A 13 -22.75 -3.16 -19.15
N GLU A 14 -23.22 -2.41 -20.15
CA GLU A 14 -22.36 -1.85 -21.19
C GLU A 14 -21.36 -0.82 -20.65
N GLU A 15 -21.81 0.07 -19.77
CA GLU A 15 -20.92 1.07 -19.13
C GLU A 15 -19.83 0.40 -18.28
N ILE A 16 -20.17 -0.64 -17.52
CA ILE A 16 -19.21 -1.44 -16.74
C ILE A 16 -18.18 -2.10 -17.67
N LYS A 17 -18.64 -2.81 -18.67
CA LYS A 17 -17.81 -3.49 -19.66
C LYS A 17 -16.91 -2.53 -20.45
N LYS A 18 -17.45 -1.38 -20.85
CA LYS A 18 -16.71 -0.30 -21.55
C LYS A 18 -15.61 0.28 -20.64
N THR A 19 -15.93 0.57 -19.38
CA THR A 19 -14.93 1.10 -18.42
C THR A 19 -13.82 0.08 -18.19
N ARG A 20 -14.14 -1.17 -17.91
CA ARG A 20 -13.15 -2.23 -17.73
C ARG A 20 -12.23 -2.39 -18.96
N LYS A 21 -12.81 -2.45 -20.17
CA LYS A 21 -12.02 -2.54 -21.41
C LYS A 21 -11.15 -1.31 -21.66
N ARG A 22 -11.65 -0.10 -21.35
CA ARG A 22 -10.87 1.15 -21.44
C ARG A 22 -9.65 1.12 -20.55
N LEU A 23 -9.76 0.50 -19.36
CA LEU A 23 -8.66 0.31 -18.41
C LEU A 23 -7.74 -0.87 -18.78
N GLY A 24 -8.08 -1.68 -19.77
CA GLY A 24 -7.30 -2.84 -20.19
C GLY A 24 -7.36 -4.02 -19.22
N LEU A 25 -8.36 -4.07 -18.32
CA LEU A 25 -8.44 -5.06 -17.26
C LEU A 25 -9.26 -6.29 -17.66
N THR A 26 -8.87 -7.47 -17.15
CA THR A 26 -9.72 -8.66 -17.11
C THR A 26 -10.85 -8.47 -16.10
N GLN A 27 -11.87 -9.32 -16.15
CA GLN A 27 -12.96 -9.29 -15.15
C GLN A 27 -12.46 -9.54 -13.72
N LYS A 28 -11.43 -10.37 -13.56
CA LYS A 28 -10.81 -10.64 -12.27
C LYS A 28 -10.11 -9.39 -11.72
N GLU A 29 -9.24 -8.77 -12.50
CA GLU A 29 -8.52 -7.55 -12.10
C GLU A 29 -9.46 -6.39 -11.83
N PHE A 30 -10.53 -6.25 -12.62
CA PHE A 30 -11.54 -5.22 -12.39
C PHE A 30 -12.31 -5.46 -11.08
N ALA A 31 -12.63 -6.72 -10.79
CA ALA A 31 -13.26 -7.10 -9.52
C ALA A 31 -12.36 -6.76 -8.32
N GLU A 32 -11.07 -7.06 -8.40
CA GLU A 32 -10.08 -6.69 -7.38
C GLU A 32 -9.98 -5.17 -7.20
N LEU A 33 -9.92 -4.41 -8.31
CA LEU A 33 -9.84 -2.94 -8.27
C LEU A 33 -11.04 -2.30 -7.56
N VAL A 34 -12.25 -2.82 -7.78
CA VAL A 34 -13.49 -2.25 -7.21
C VAL A 34 -13.94 -2.95 -5.91
N GLY A 35 -13.15 -3.90 -5.40
CA GLY A 35 -13.38 -4.56 -4.11
C GLY A 35 -14.58 -5.51 -4.08
N ILE A 36 -14.89 -6.18 -5.20
CA ILE A 36 -16.00 -7.14 -5.29
C ILE A 36 -15.55 -8.48 -5.90
N SER A 37 -16.44 -9.49 -5.90
CA SER A 37 -16.12 -10.80 -6.47
C SER A 37 -16.21 -10.82 -8.01
N LYS A 38 -15.36 -11.62 -8.67
CA LYS A 38 -15.41 -11.85 -10.13
C LYS A 38 -16.81 -12.29 -10.61
N PRO A 39 -17.50 -13.26 -9.95
CA PRO A 39 -18.87 -13.64 -10.34
C PRO A 39 -19.86 -12.48 -10.32
N THR A 40 -19.67 -11.49 -9.45
CA THR A 40 -20.50 -10.29 -9.42
C THR A 40 -20.31 -9.44 -10.68
N ILE A 41 -19.04 -9.26 -11.12
CA ILE A 41 -18.74 -8.57 -12.38
C ILE A 41 -19.36 -9.32 -13.57
N GLU A 42 -19.20 -10.66 -13.65
CA GLU A 42 -19.77 -11.49 -14.71
C GLU A 42 -21.28 -11.31 -14.79
N ARG A 43 -21.97 -11.36 -13.66
CA ARG A 43 -23.43 -11.13 -13.58
C ARG A 43 -23.80 -9.72 -14.01
N TRP A 44 -23.04 -8.70 -13.60
CA TRP A 44 -23.32 -7.33 -13.99
C TRP A 44 -23.12 -7.07 -15.49
N GLU A 45 -22.05 -7.62 -16.09
CA GLU A 45 -21.77 -7.46 -17.51
C GLU A 45 -22.75 -8.21 -18.44
N THR A 46 -23.54 -9.12 -17.89
CA THR A 46 -24.58 -9.87 -18.63
C THR A 46 -26.02 -9.43 -18.28
N SER A 47 -26.17 -8.50 -17.34
CA SER A 47 -27.47 -8.05 -16.87
C SER A 47 -28.17 -7.16 -17.89
N GLU A 48 -29.45 -7.41 -18.15
CA GLU A 48 -30.34 -6.52 -18.91
C GLU A 48 -30.89 -5.38 -18.05
N ASN A 49 -30.83 -5.53 -16.73
CA ASN A 49 -31.35 -4.55 -15.79
C ASN A 49 -30.29 -3.50 -15.44
N LYS A 50 -30.76 -2.32 -15.03
CA LYS A 50 -29.91 -1.28 -14.46
C LYS A 50 -29.29 -1.79 -13.14
N ILE A 51 -28.00 -1.55 -12.97
CA ILE A 51 -27.26 -1.92 -11.80
C ILE A 51 -27.21 -0.69 -10.88
N THR A 52 -27.63 -0.88 -9.62
CA THR A 52 -27.67 0.16 -8.60
C THR A 52 -26.51 -0.03 -7.60
N GLY A 53 -26.21 1.03 -6.86
CA GLY A 53 -25.26 1.01 -5.77
C GLY A 53 -23.96 1.77 -6.04
N PRO A 54 -22.95 1.63 -5.14
CA PRO A 54 -21.72 2.42 -5.17
C PRO A 54 -20.95 2.35 -6.48
N ILE A 55 -21.06 1.24 -7.22
CA ILE A 55 -20.38 1.08 -8.51
C ILE A 55 -20.79 2.14 -9.53
N ALA A 56 -22.05 2.58 -9.53
CA ALA A 56 -22.52 3.61 -10.44
C ALA A 56 -21.82 4.97 -10.20
N THR A 57 -21.53 5.29 -8.95
CA THR A 57 -20.80 6.50 -8.55
C THR A 57 -19.28 6.35 -8.80
N LEU A 58 -18.75 5.15 -8.59
CA LEU A 58 -17.32 4.87 -8.74
C LEU A 58 -16.84 4.85 -10.19
N LEU A 59 -17.63 4.28 -11.12
CA LEU A 59 -17.23 4.11 -12.52
C LEU A 59 -16.65 5.36 -13.22
N PRO A 60 -17.24 6.57 -13.05
CA PRO A 60 -16.69 7.79 -13.65
C PRO A 60 -15.32 8.19 -13.08
N LEU A 61 -15.01 7.78 -11.86
CA LEU A 61 -13.75 8.10 -11.16
C LEU A 61 -12.62 7.14 -11.53
N LEU A 62 -12.94 5.99 -12.10
CA LEU A 62 -11.95 5.00 -12.54
C LEU A 62 -11.27 5.48 -13.83
N THR A 63 -10.18 6.21 -13.68
CA THR A 63 -9.30 6.67 -14.76
C THR A 63 -8.07 5.77 -14.88
N LYS A 64 -7.29 5.92 -15.96
CA LYS A 64 -5.99 5.25 -16.08
C LYS A 64 -5.02 5.72 -15.00
N ASP A 65 -5.04 7.00 -14.67
CA ASP A 65 -4.19 7.57 -13.61
C ASP A 65 -4.55 6.97 -12.24
N TYR A 66 -5.84 6.82 -11.95
CA TYR A 66 -6.29 6.13 -10.73
C TYR A 66 -5.80 4.68 -10.70
N LEU A 67 -5.89 3.97 -11.82
CA LEU A 67 -5.39 2.59 -11.93
C LEU A 67 -3.88 2.51 -11.66
N GLU A 68 -3.09 3.36 -12.32
CA GLU A 68 -1.63 3.37 -12.12
C GLU A 68 -1.24 3.74 -10.69
N GLN A 69 -1.94 4.69 -10.08
CA GLN A 69 -1.73 5.05 -8.67
C GLN A 69 -2.09 3.90 -7.72
N SER A 70 -3.18 3.18 -7.99
CA SER A 70 -3.67 2.09 -7.14
C SER A 70 -2.94 0.76 -7.35
N ARG A 71 -2.23 0.61 -8.47
CA ARG A 71 -1.60 -0.65 -8.85
C ARG A 71 -0.44 -0.98 -7.92
N ILE A 72 -0.43 -2.20 -7.39
CA ILE A 72 0.73 -2.76 -6.68
C ILE A 72 1.67 -3.35 -7.74
N PRO A 73 2.92 -2.88 -7.86
CA PRO A 73 3.87 -3.44 -8.82
C PRO A 73 4.22 -4.88 -8.45
N GLN A 74 4.58 -5.67 -9.47
CA GLN A 74 5.08 -7.01 -9.22
C GLN A 74 6.33 -6.95 -8.34
N LYS A 75 6.44 -7.86 -7.36
CA LYS A 75 7.64 -7.98 -6.53
C LYS A 75 8.82 -8.44 -7.38
N THR A 76 9.85 -7.60 -7.47
CA THR A 76 11.07 -7.86 -8.26
C THR A 76 12.31 -7.99 -7.40
N LYS A 77 12.22 -7.69 -6.10
CA LYS A 77 13.32 -7.78 -5.14
C LYS A 77 13.02 -8.83 -4.07
N PRO A 78 14.06 -9.40 -3.44
CA PRO A 78 13.90 -10.44 -2.41
C PRO A 78 13.02 -10.00 -1.24
N LEU A 79 13.19 -8.76 -0.77
CA LEU A 79 12.47 -8.22 0.36
C LEU A 79 11.45 -7.17 -0.11
N ARG A 80 10.24 -7.24 0.42
CA ARG A 80 9.19 -6.24 0.26
C ARG A 80 8.63 -5.85 1.60
N MET A 81 8.45 -4.55 1.83
CA MET A 81 7.78 -4.05 3.01
C MET A 81 6.90 -2.84 2.68
N TRP A 82 5.94 -2.60 3.56
CA TRP A 82 5.04 -1.46 3.50
C TRP A 82 5.31 -0.52 4.66
N TYR A 83 5.53 0.75 4.36
CA TYR A 83 5.47 1.81 5.37
C TYR A 83 4.03 2.26 5.52
N MET A 84 3.49 2.05 6.71
CA MET A 84 2.07 2.21 7.04
C MET A 84 1.85 3.38 7.98
N PHE A 85 0.76 4.10 7.81
CA PHE A 85 0.23 5.03 8.82
C PHE A 85 -1.14 4.52 9.26
N LYS A 86 -1.26 4.06 10.52
CA LYS A 86 -2.42 3.29 10.99
C LYS A 86 -2.68 2.11 10.03
N ASP A 87 -3.84 2.10 9.39
CA ASP A 87 -4.24 1.04 8.44
C ASP A 87 -4.03 1.45 6.96
N THR A 88 -3.43 2.63 6.72
CA THR A 88 -3.24 3.16 5.37
C THR A 88 -1.82 2.87 4.87
N PRO A 89 -1.67 2.15 3.74
CA PRO A 89 -0.37 1.99 3.10
C PRO A 89 0.09 3.33 2.48
N CYS A 90 1.29 3.77 2.87
CA CYS A 90 1.85 5.04 2.42
C CYS A 90 2.95 4.86 1.38
N THR A 91 3.89 3.95 1.63
CA THR A 91 5.01 3.66 0.70
C THR A 91 5.26 2.16 0.67
N LEU A 92 5.32 1.59 -0.54
CA LEU A 92 5.86 0.27 -0.80
C LEU A 92 7.37 0.39 -1.00
N ILE A 93 8.13 -0.50 -0.37
CA ILE A 93 9.59 -0.52 -0.40
C ILE A 93 10.03 -1.92 -0.80
N ASP A 94 10.67 -2.05 -1.94
CA ASP A 94 11.30 -3.28 -2.42
C ASP A 94 12.82 -3.15 -2.29
N VAL A 95 13.47 -4.13 -1.67
CA VAL A 95 14.89 -4.06 -1.31
C VAL A 95 15.62 -5.32 -1.77
N ASP A 96 16.81 -5.11 -2.28
CA ASP A 96 17.82 -6.14 -2.53
C ASP A 96 19.05 -5.80 -1.69
N ASP A 97 19.20 -6.50 -0.56
CA ASP A 97 20.30 -6.26 0.38
C ASP A 97 21.65 -6.65 -0.20
N GLU A 98 21.70 -7.68 -1.07
CA GLU A 98 22.95 -8.14 -1.69
C GLU A 98 23.49 -7.11 -2.67
N ASN A 99 22.61 -6.51 -3.48
CA ASN A 99 22.98 -5.51 -4.48
C ASN A 99 22.86 -4.06 -3.95
N GLN A 100 22.45 -3.87 -2.69
CA GLN A 100 22.21 -2.58 -2.05
C GLN A 100 21.29 -1.68 -2.87
N ASP A 101 20.23 -2.26 -3.42
CA ASP A 101 19.30 -1.60 -4.32
C ASP A 101 17.92 -1.48 -3.67
N VAL A 102 17.33 -0.28 -3.77
CA VAL A 102 16.04 0.06 -3.17
C VAL A 102 15.14 0.70 -4.21
N VAL A 103 13.94 0.18 -4.34
CA VAL A 103 12.90 0.73 -5.21
C VAL A 103 11.65 1.00 -4.38
N ILE A 104 11.05 2.17 -4.58
CA ILE A 104 9.85 2.53 -3.83
C ILE A 104 8.69 2.90 -4.75
N LYS A 105 7.47 2.78 -4.20
CA LYS A 105 6.28 3.39 -4.77
C LYS A 105 5.46 4.06 -3.67
N ASN A 106 5.21 5.36 -3.83
CA ASN A 106 4.37 6.13 -2.92
C ASN A 106 2.90 6.04 -3.34
N TYR A 107 2.02 5.78 -2.37
CA TYR A 107 0.56 5.70 -2.54
C TYR A 107 -0.16 6.92 -1.98
N ILE A 108 0.58 7.82 -1.34
CA ILE A 108 0.04 9.04 -0.73
C ILE A 108 0.76 10.28 -1.27
N ASN A 109 0.00 11.35 -1.52
CA ASN A 109 0.56 12.58 -2.06
C ASN A 109 1.26 13.44 -0.99
N ASN A 110 0.77 13.39 0.25
CA ASN A 110 1.38 14.14 1.34
C ASN A 110 2.72 13.50 1.74
N PHE A 111 3.81 14.20 1.44
CA PHE A 111 5.19 13.74 1.70
C PHE A 111 5.51 13.49 3.19
N GLN A 112 4.78 14.12 4.11
CA GLN A 112 4.95 13.89 5.55
C GLN A 112 4.60 12.45 5.98
N PHE A 113 3.80 11.76 5.19
CA PHE A 113 3.40 10.38 5.43
C PHE A 113 4.19 9.35 4.60
N ARG A 114 5.09 9.81 3.73
CA ARG A 114 5.95 8.93 2.94
C ARG A 114 7.17 8.50 3.73
N ALA A 115 7.65 7.29 3.48
CA ALA A 115 8.82 6.73 4.15
C ALA A 115 10.10 7.59 3.99
N PHE A 116 10.25 8.22 2.81
CA PHE A 116 11.42 9.03 2.44
C PHE A 116 11.05 10.48 2.09
N GLY A 117 9.92 10.96 2.59
CA GLY A 117 9.47 12.32 2.33
C GLY A 117 9.33 12.65 0.85
N CYS A 118 10.06 13.65 0.38
CA CYS A 118 10.08 14.07 -1.02
C CYS A 118 11.04 13.26 -1.89
N ASN A 119 11.90 12.41 -1.32
CA ASN A 119 12.84 11.60 -2.09
C ASN A 119 12.12 10.40 -2.71
N GLU A 120 12.09 10.34 -4.04
CA GLU A 120 11.45 9.27 -4.81
C GLU A 120 12.43 8.17 -5.23
N HIS A 121 13.74 8.40 -5.02
CA HIS A 121 14.82 7.47 -5.36
C HIS A 121 15.79 7.34 -4.19
N PRO A 122 15.36 6.74 -3.05
CA PRO A 122 16.21 6.61 -1.88
C PRO A 122 17.37 5.67 -2.17
N THR A 123 18.50 6.00 -1.58
CA THR A 123 19.67 5.14 -1.55
C THR A 123 19.50 4.02 -0.53
N TYR A 124 20.30 2.96 -0.66
CA TYR A 124 20.32 1.89 0.34
C TYR A 124 20.71 2.39 1.74
N LYS A 125 21.57 3.41 1.82
CA LYS A 125 21.91 4.06 3.09
C LYS A 125 20.69 4.73 3.74
N GLU A 126 19.89 5.46 2.99
CA GLU A 126 18.67 6.10 3.50
C GLU A 126 17.63 5.05 3.94
N TYR A 127 17.56 3.91 3.25
CA TYR A 127 16.77 2.77 3.70
C TYR A 127 17.25 2.23 5.06
N GLN A 128 18.57 2.06 5.26
CA GLN A 128 19.11 1.66 6.54
C GLN A 128 18.81 2.68 7.64
N GLU A 129 18.94 3.96 7.35
CA GLU A 129 18.59 5.07 8.27
C GLU A 129 17.10 5.04 8.64
N LEU A 130 16.21 4.73 7.66
CA LEU A 130 14.78 4.52 7.93
C LEU A 130 14.58 3.36 8.93
N LEU A 131 15.21 2.20 8.71
CA LEU A 131 15.10 1.06 9.62
C LEU A 131 15.60 1.43 11.02
N GLU A 132 16.77 2.09 11.12
CA GLU A 132 17.31 2.52 12.41
C GLU A 132 16.40 3.53 13.12
N SER A 133 15.76 4.44 12.38
CA SER A 133 14.81 5.41 12.93
C SER A 133 13.57 4.76 13.54
N ARG A 134 13.25 3.53 13.12
CA ARG A 134 12.11 2.73 13.61
C ARG A 134 12.51 1.70 14.66
N CYS A 135 13.72 1.83 15.20
CA CYS A 135 14.25 1.01 16.29
C CYS A 135 14.59 1.87 17.50
N PHE A 136 14.73 1.23 18.65
CA PHE A 136 15.33 1.92 19.81
C PHE A 136 16.80 2.22 19.55
N PRO A 137 17.33 3.38 20.07
CA PRO A 137 18.70 3.81 19.81
C PRO A 137 19.73 2.78 20.25
N ARG A 138 20.81 2.61 19.47
CA ARG A 138 21.95 1.73 19.83
C ARG A 138 22.61 2.10 21.17
N SER A 139 22.52 3.38 21.56
CA SER A 139 23.04 3.93 22.82
C SER A 139 22.13 3.71 24.02
N ARG A 140 21.00 3.00 23.88
CA ARG A 140 20.04 2.79 24.96
C ARG A 140 20.68 2.01 26.11
N ASP A 141 20.45 2.49 27.35
CA ASP A 141 20.89 1.78 28.54
C ASP A 141 20.35 0.34 28.57
N LYS A 142 21.17 -0.57 29.10
CA LYS A 142 20.84 -1.99 29.25
C LYS A 142 20.54 -2.69 27.91
N MET A 143 21.14 -2.22 26.82
CA MET A 143 20.97 -2.81 25.48
C MET A 143 21.10 -4.34 25.48
N LYS A 144 22.12 -4.88 26.18
CA LYS A 144 22.34 -6.34 26.26
C LYS A 144 21.16 -7.10 26.88
N LEU A 145 20.47 -6.50 27.84
CA LEU A 145 19.31 -7.09 28.47
C LEU A 145 18.12 -7.07 27.51
N ILE A 146 17.90 -5.93 26.84
CA ILE A 146 16.82 -5.78 25.86
C ILE A 146 16.97 -6.79 24.74
N LEU A 147 18.17 -6.93 24.17
CA LEU A 147 18.45 -7.91 23.12
C LEU A 147 18.25 -9.34 23.60
N LYS A 148 18.67 -9.66 24.84
CA LYS A 148 18.45 -10.97 25.45
C LYS A 148 16.95 -11.26 25.62
N ASP A 149 16.17 -10.31 26.12
CA ASP A 149 14.72 -10.45 26.30
C ASP A 149 13.98 -10.62 24.96
N MET A 150 14.59 -10.13 23.87
CA MET A 150 14.10 -10.28 22.51
C MET A 150 14.68 -11.52 21.81
N ASP A 151 15.54 -12.31 22.45
CA ASP A 151 16.26 -13.45 21.86
C ASP A 151 17.13 -13.07 20.65
N PHE A 152 17.73 -11.86 20.65
CA PHE A 152 18.62 -11.42 19.61
C PHE A 152 20.10 -11.50 20.04
N PRO A 153 20.98 -12.09 19.20
CA PRO A 153 22.40 -12.21 19.52
C PRO A 153 23.15 -10.87 19.42
N PHE A 154 22.65 -9.96 18.59
CA PHE A 154 23.23 -8.63 18.35
C PHE A 154 22.14 -7.65 17.90
N TYR A 155 22.47 -6.36 17.85
CA TYR A 155 21.57 -5.32 17.37
C TYR A 155 21.51 -5.34 15.85
N ASP A 156 20.34 -5.68 15.31
CA ASP A 156 20.03 -5.68 13.90
C ASP A 156 18.66 -5.00 13.70
N PRO A 157 18.59 -3.85 12.99
CA PRO A 157 17.35 -3.12 12.78
C PRO A 157 16.27 -3.95 12.07
N TYR A 158 16.64 -4.73 11.08
CA TYR A 158 15.68 -5.58 10.36
C TYR A 158 15.05 -6.64 11.26
N MET A 159 15.86 -7.35 12.05
CA MET A 159 15.37 -8.34 13.02
C MET A 159 14.47 -7.71 14.07
N ILE A 160 14.84 -6.52 14.56
CA ILE A 160 14.03 -5.76 15.54
C ILE A 160 12.67 -5.40 14.90
N ILE A 161 12.68 -4.85 13.70
CA ILE A 161 11.45 -4.47 12.98
C ILE A 161 10.59 -5.70 12.67
N LYS A 162 11.18 -6.81 12.28
CA LYS A 162 10.44 -8.06 12.04
C LYS A 162 9.63 -8.49 13.27
N LYS A 163 10.15 -8.24 14.48
CA LYS A 163 9.47 -8.56 15.74
C LYS A 163 8.52 -7.47 16.24
N THR A 164 8.91 -6.20 16.10
CA THR A 164 8.19 -5.04 16.64
C THR A 164 7.31 -4.31 15.63
N GLN A 165 7.45 -4.63 14.36
CA GLN A 165 6.90 -3.88 13.22
C GLN A 165 7.39 -2.42 13.18
N GLY A 166 8.48 -2.07 13.86
CA GLY A 166 8.97 -0.70 13.97
C GLY A 166 7.97 0.28 14.58
N ARG A 167 7.04 -0.20 15.42
CA ARG A 167 6.05 0.65 16.10
C ARG A 167 6.72 1.44 17.21
N MET A 168 6.44 2.75 17.23
CA MET A 168 6.93 3.69 18.25
C MET A 168 5.75 4.21 19.07
N ALA A 169 6.04 4.64 20.31
CA ALA A 169 5.01 5.16 21.20
C ALA A 169 4.54 6.56 20.80
N GLU A 170 5.38 7.30 20.09
CA GLU A 170 5.18 8.72 19.77
C GLU A 170 4.38 8.94 18.48
N ASP A 171 4.20 7.90 17.65
CA ASP A 171 3.52 8.03 16.37
C ASP A 171 2.69 6.80 15.99
N TYR A 172 2.03 6.86 14.83
CA TYR A 172 1.19 5.77 14.30
C TYR A 172 1.79 5.08 13.08
N PHE A 173 3.08 5.31 12.79
CA PHE A 173 3.78 4.67 11.69
C PHE A 173 4.32 3.30 12.09
N TRP A 174 4.36 2.39 11.12
CA TRP A 174 4.90 1.05 11.30
C TRP A 174 5.28 0.42 9.96
N LEU A 175 6.02 -0.68 10.01
CA LEU A 175 6.49 -1.42 8.86
C LEU A 175 5.85 -2.81 8.81
N LYS A 176 5.19 -3.13 7.71
CA LYS A 176 4.66 -4.47 7.43
C LYS A 176 5.57 -5.16 6.43
N ILE A 177 6.26 -6.22 6.85
CA ILE A 177 7.10 -7.05 5.98
C ILE A 177 6.19 -8.08 5.29
N GLU A 178 6.32 -8.24 3.97
CA GLU A 178 5.71 -9.33 3.22
C GLU A 178 6.67 -10.53 3.20
N GLU A 179 6.22 -11.63 3.79
CA GLU A 179 6.93 -12.92 3.77
C GLU A 179 6.72 -13.69 2.46
#